data_9c6ad911d407dfc2a0663d5f0e0ba13e
#
_entry.id   9c6ad911d407dfc2a0663d5f0e0ba13e
#
_cell.length_a   1.000
_cell.length_b   1.000
_cell.length_c   1.000
_cell.angle_alpha   90.00
_cell.angle_beta   90.00
_cell.angle_gamma   90.00
#
_symmetry.space_group_name_H-M   'P 1'
#
loop_
_entity.id
_entity.type
_entity.pdbx_description
1 polymer ?
#
loop_
_entity_poly.entity_id
_entity_poly.type
_entity_poly.pdbx_seq_one_letter_code
_entity_poly.pdbx_strand_id
1 'polypeptide(L)'
;MSQLLVCRMKPYIQPFERTLALAELSALAHSDPVSVDQHTSNPVLFSIPPVVKPAALARHLAYWETIEADKLYFTTQVLRERTVNVVRNGVPTKDIQQLLFADEIGLPNRRCLRYGTHGIHEYRGKFFPQLVRSLINIADVPKRGIVADPMCGSGTTCVEAILGDYQTLGLDMNPLSVMMARAKCSLLAVSPDALASAYEAIRGQLLRPAGRRSAKLIYFESLPARDREYLSEWFSVQVLQDLD
;
A
#
# COMPACT_ATOMS: atom_id res chain seq x y z
N MET A 1 33.28 -6.09 19.74
CA MET A 1 32.91 -6.39 18.34
C MET A 1 31.45 -5.94 18.18
N SER A 2 31.16 -5.05 17.24
CA SER A 2 29.77 -4.66 16.97
C SER A 2 29.01 -5.88 16.42
N GLN A 3 27.89 -6.22 17.05
CA GLN A 3 27.06 -7.36 16.65
C GLN A 3 26.48 -7.09 15.24
N LEU A 4 26.62 -8.04 14.32
CA LEU A 4 26.00 -7.98 12.99
C LEU A 4 24.47 -7.91 13.13
N LEU A 5 23.82 -7.23 12.22
CA LEU A 5 22.37 -7.29 12.08
C LEU A 5 22.01 -8.51 11.23
N VAL A 6 21.02 -9.30 11.68
CA VAL A 6 20.53 -10.45 10.90
C VAL A 6 19.13 -10.12 10.38
N CYS A 7 19.01 -10.08 9.06
CA CYS A 7 17.77 -9.74 8.36
C CYS A 7 17.14 -11.03 7.82
N ARG A 8 15.85 -11.24 8.12
CA ARG A 8 15.05 -12.35 7.59
C ARG A 8 14.23 -11.91 6.41
N MET A 9 14.48 -12.51 5.26
CA MET A 9 13.71 -12.30 4.03
C MET A 9 12.36 -13.04 4.13
N LYS A 10 11.31 -12.48 3.53
CA LYS A 10 10.00 -13.14 3.44
C LYS A 10 10.10 -14.43 2.63
N PRO A 11 9.57 -15.57 3.12
CA PRO A 11 9.77 -16.86 2.46
C PRO A 11 8.94 -17.05 1.19
N TYR A 12 7.87 -16.28 1.00
CA TYR A 12 6.88 -16.45 -0.07
C TYR A 12 7.10 -15.54 -1.29
N ILE A 13 8.23 -14.84 -1.36
CA ILE A 13 8.53 -13.95 -2.49
C ILE A 13 9.06 -14.73 -3.71
N GLN A 14 8.84 -14.17 -4.90
CA GLN A 14 9.26 -14.77 -6.16
C GLN A 14 10.78 -14.60 -6.40
N PRO A 15 11.38 -15.39 -7.29
CA PRO A 15 12.82 -15.28 -7.57
C PRO A 15 13.29 -13.87 -7.93
N PHE A 16 12.55 -13.14 -8.77
CA PHE A 16 12.90 -11.76 -9.13
C PHE A 16 12.77 -10.79 -7.95
N GLU A 17 11.84 -11.03 -7.02
CA GLU A 17 11.68 -10.23 -5.81
C GLU A 17 12.83 -10.45 -4.83
N ARG A 18 13.44 -11.63 -4.83
CA ARG A 18 14.64 -11.89 -4.04
C ARG A 18 15.82 -11.03 -4.50
N THR A 19 16.00 -10.88 -5.82
CA THR A 19 17.02 -9.98 -6.37
C THR A 19 16.77 -8.54 -5.92
N LEU A 20 15.52 -8.07 -5.97
CA LEU A 20 15.15 -6.76 -5.47
C LEU A 20 15.34 -6.61 -3.97
N ALA A 21 15.01 -7.64 -3.18
CA ALA A 21 15.20 -7.64 -1.74
C ALA A 21 16.69 -7.48 -1.36
N LEU A 22 17.58 -8.19 -2.02
CA LEU A 22 19.01 -8.05 -1.78
C LEU A 22 19.52 -6.68 -2.19
N ALA A 23 19.10 -6.18 -3.35
CA ALA A 23 19.48 -4.86 -3.84
C ALA A 23 18.97 -3.73 -2.91
N GLU A 24 17.72 -3.79 -2.41
CA GLU A 24 17.21 -2.79 -1.48
C GLU A 24 17.93 -2.81 -0.13
N LEU A 25 18.30 -4.00 0.37
CA LEU A 25 19.04 -4.11 1.63
C LEU A 25 20.46 -3.58 1.46
N SER A 26 21.14 -3.93 0.35
CA SER A 26 22.47 -3.42 0.04
C SER A 26 22.47 -1.89 -0.06
N ALA A 27 21.51 -1.30 -0.78
CA ALA A 27 21.37 0.15 -0.91
C ALA A 27 21.16 0.85 0.44
N LEU A 28 20.20 0.38 1.23
CA LEU A 28 19.87 0.99 2.53
C LEU A 28 20.93 0.75 3.60
N ALA A 29 21.65 -0.37 3.56
CA ALA A 29 22.72 -0.70 4.50
C ALA A 29 24.09 -0.18 4.06
N HIS A 30 24.24 0.31 2.84
CA HIS A 30 25.51 0.68 2.21
C HIS A 30 26.56 -0.44 2.31
N SER A 31 26.09 -1.69 2.23
CA SER A 31 26.92 -2.89 2.35
C SER A 31 26.20 -4.09 1.76
N ASP A 32 26.92 -4.97 1.13
CA ASP A 32 26.35 -6.18 0.56
C ASP A 32 25.95 -7.18 1.64
N PRO A 33 24.71 -7.71 1.59
CA PRO A 33 24.25 -8.71 2.54
C PRO A 33 24.92 -10.06 2.30
N VAL A 34 25.36 -10.69 3.40
CA VAL A 34 26.00 -12.01 3.37
C VAL A 34 25.04 -13.05 3.89
N SER A 35 24.85 -14.14 3.15
CA SER A 35 24.01 -15.25 3.61
C SER A 35 24.56 -15.86 4.90
N VAL A 36 23.71 -15.98 5.90
CA VAL A 36 24.03 -16.64 7.18
C VAL A 36 24.03 -18.15 7.00
N ASP A 37 23.11 -18.67 6.18
CA ASP A 37 22.99 -20.09 5.89
C ASP A 37 23.59 -20.40 4.51
N GLN A 38 24.87 -20.79 4.51
CA GLN A 38 25.64 -21.08 3.31
C GLN A 38 25.31 -22.43 2.66
N HIS A 39 24.54 -23.30 3.35
CA HIS A 39 24.25 -24.66 2.88
C HIS A 39 22.90 -24.80 2.19
N THR A 40 22.11 -23.75 2.11
CA THR A 40 20.82 -23.78 1.43
C THR A 40 20.88 -23.10 0.08
N SER A 41 20.25 -23.72 -0.92
CA SER A 41 20.09 -23.14 -2.25
C SER A 41 19.16 -21.90 -2.26
N ASN A 42 18.41 -21.68 -1.18
CA ASN A 42 17.44 -20.60 -1.08
C ASN A 42 17.50 -19.92 0.30
N PRO A 43 18.61 -19.25 0.65
CA PRO A 43 18.79 -18.65 1.96
C PRO A 43 17.76 -17.55 2.23
N VAL A 44 17.26 -17.49 3.46
CA VAL A 44 16.33 -16.44 3.92
C VAL A 44 16.92 -15.54 5.00
N LEU A 45 18.05 -15.91 5.57
CA LEU A 45 18.77 -15.14 6.58
C LEU A 45 20.04 -14.53 6.00
N PHE A 46 20.20 -13.23 6.20
CA PHE A 46 21.33 -12.46 5.71
C PHE A 46 21.86 -11.55 6.82
N SER A 47 23.18 -11.46 6.92
CA SER A 47 23.84 -10.54 7.86
C SER A 47 24.38 -9.32 7.13
N ILE A 48 24.33 -8.17 7.83
CA ILE A 48 24.93 -6.91 7.40
C ILE A 48 25.66 -6.26 8.57
N PRO A 49 26.66 -5.40 8.32
CA PRO A 49 27.27 -4.58 9.35
C PRO A 49 26.26 -3.62 9.99
N PRO A 50 26.41 -3.26 11.28
CA PRO A 50 25.49 -2.37 12.00
C PRO A 50 25.77 -0.89 11.68
N VAL A 51 25.87 -0.54 10.41
CA VAL A 51 26.12 0.83 9.93
C VAL A 51 24.88 1.70 10.05
N VAL A 52 23.71 1.09 9.89
CA VAL A 52 22.40 1.77 9.92
C VAL A 52 21.59 1.27 11.12
N LYS A 53 20.81 2.15 11.73
CA LYS A 53 19.93 1.79 12.86
C LYS A 53 18.89 0.74 12.41
N PRO A 54 18.71 -0.37 13.16
CA PRO A 54 17.76 -1.42 12.81
C PRO A 54 16.33 -0.91 12.59
N ALA A 55 15.89 0.05 13.40
CA ALA A 55 14.57 0.68 13.27
C ALA A 55 14.40 1.47 11.95
N ALA A 56 15.46 2.07 11.42
CA ALA A 56 15.42 2.76 10.13
C ALA A 56 15.26 1.77 8.99
N LEU A 57 16.03 0.67 8.99
CA LEU A 57 15.87 -0.40 8.03
C LEU A 57 14.46 -1.01 8.09
N ALA A 58 13.97 -1.34 9.29
CA ALA A 58 12.65 -1.91 9.48
C ALA A 58 11.53 -1.03 8.94
N ARG A 59 11.72 0.29 8.93
CA ARG A 59 10.74 1.25 8.39
C ARG A 59 10.63 1.18 6.86
N HIS A 60 11.72 0.95 6.17
CA HIS A 60 11.81 1.10 4.71
C HIS A 60 11.70 -0.22 3.93
N LEU A 61 12.27 -1.30 4.45
CA LEU A 61 12.38 -2.59 3.75
C LEU A 61 11.01 -3.16 3.34
N ALA A 62 10.89 -3.58 2.07
CA ALA A 62 9.66 -4.07 1.47
C ALA A 62 9.52 -5.60 1.51
N TYR A 63 10.62 -6.31 1.27
CA TYR A 63 10.63 -7.77 1.11
C TYR A 63 11.18 -8.53 2.32
N TRP A 64 11.44 -7.84 3.40
CA TRP A 64 12.02 -8.39 4.63
C TRP A 64 10.97 -8.49 5.73
N GLU A 65 11.11 -9.52 6.56
CA GLU A 65 10.21 -9.81 7.67
C GLU A 65 10.67 -9.15 8.95
N THR A 66 11.90 -9.49 9.37
CA THR A 66 12.46 -9.04 10.64
C THR A 66 13.93 -8.67 10.51
N ILE A 67 14.39 -7.88 11.47
CA ILE A 67 15.79 -7.56 11.68
C ILE A 67 16.09 -7.86 13.15
N GLU A 68 17.06 -8.74 13.38
CA GLU A 68 17.56 -9.10 14.71
C GLU A 68 18.83 -8.28 15.01
N ALA A 69 18.84 -7.64 16.16
CA ALA A 69 19.96 -6.85 16.70
C ALA A 69 20.03 -7.05 18.22
N ASP A 70 19.95 -5.98 19.01
CA ASP A 70 19.70 -6.01 20.46
C ASP A 70 18.35 -6.62 20.82
N LYS A 71 17.41 -6.51 19.91
CA LYS A 71 16.06 -7.08 19.95
C LYS A 71 15.56 -7.38 18.55
N LEU A 72 14.41 -8.03 18.46
CA LEU A 72 13.75 -8.31 17.19
C LEU A 72 12.91 -7.10 16.74
N TYR A 73 13.17 -6.62 15.51
CA TYR A 73 12.41 -5.57 14.85
C TYR A 73 11.60 -6.17 13.71
N PHE A 74 10.27 -6.07 13.78
CA PHE A 74 9.40 -6.36 12.63
C PHE A 74 9.44 -5.20 11.64
N THR A 75 9.52 -5.50 10.34
CA THR A 75 9.44 -4.44 9.34
C THR A 75 8.05 -3.82 9.30
N THR A 76 7.98 -2.53 9.01
CA THR A 76 6.70 -1.82 8.85
C THR A 76 5.82 -2.48 7.79
N GLN A 77 6.45 -3.03 6.75
CA GLN A 77 5.74 -3.73 5.69
C GLN A 77 5.04 -5.00 6.19
N VAL A 78 5.70 -5.79 7.02
CA VAL A 78 5.09 -6.99 7.64
C VAL A 78 3.94 -6.61 8.56
N LEU A 79 4.09 -5.55 9.35
CA LEU A 79 3.01 -5.06 10.22
C LEU A 79 1.79 -4.62 9.41
N ARG A 80 1.98 -3.95 8.27
CA ARG A 80 0.89 -3.60 7.34
C ARG A 80 0.17 -4.84 6.80
N GLU A 81 0.92 -5.86 6.42
CA GLU A 81 0.37 -7.12 5.90
C GLU A 81 -0.40 -7.90 6.98
N ARG A 82 0.14 -7.95 8.19
CA ARG A 82 -0.55 -8.54 9.36
C ARG A 82 -1.83 -7.80 9.67
N THR A 83 -1.84 -6.47 9.66
CA THR A 83 -3.03 -5.65 9.89
C THR A 83 -4.14 -6.00 8.89
N VAL A 84 -3.83 -6.10 7.60
CA VAL A 84 -4.83 -6.47 6.57
C VAL A 84 -5.40 -7.87 6.83
N ASN A 85 -4.56 -8.81 7.25
CA ASN A 85 -5.00 -10.18 7.53
C ASN A 85 -5.94 -10.24 8.75
N VAL A 86 -5.58 -9.54 9.82
CA VAL A 86 -6.36 -9.44 11.05
C VAL A 86 -7.71 -8.78 10.79
N VAL A 87 -7.74 -7.65 10.09
CA VAL A 87 -8.98 -6.93 9.74
C VAL A 87 -9.91 -7.78 8.88
N ARG A 88 -9.37 -8.53 7.92
CA ARG A 88 -10.18 -9.44 7.07
C ARG A 88 -10.82 -10.57 7.86
N ASN A 89 -10.19 -11.00 8.94
CA ASN A 89 -10.72 -12.05 9.83
C ASN A 89 -11.71 -11.51 10.87
N GLY A 90 -12.11 -10.23 10.76
CA GLY A 90 -13.15 -9.63 11.61
C GLY A 90 -12.70 -9.31 13.03
N VAL A 91 -11.39 -9.22 13.28
CA VAL A 91 -10.88 -8.85 14.61
C VAL A 91 -11.19 -7.39 14.91
N PRO A 92 -11.75 -7.05 16.08
CA PRO A 92 -12.01 -5.67 16.47
C PRO A 92 -10.76 -4.80 16.47
N THR A 93 -10.88 -3.58 15.98
CA THR A 93 -9.75 -2.65 15.81
C THR A 93 -8.98 -2.40 17.12
N LYS A 94 -9.67 -2.39 18.26
CA LYS A 94 -9.07 -2.20 19.58
C LYS A 94 -8.06 -3.29 19.98
N ASP A 95 -8.20 -4.49 19.43
CA ASP A 95 -7.37 -5.65 19.78
C ASP A 95 -6.22 -5.85 18.78
N ILE A 96 -6.18 -5.06 17.68
CA ILE A 96 -5.20 -5.22 16.59
C ILE A 96 -3.76 -5.04 17.10
N GLN A 97 -3.51 -4.06 17.96
CA GLN A 97 -2.14 -3.78 18.42
C GLN A 97 -1.53 -4.95 19.19
N GLN A 98 -2.32 -5.63 20.03
CA GLN A 98 -1.85 -6.79 20.77
C GLN A 98 -1.54 -7.96 19.84
N LEU A 99 -2.38 -8.13 18.82
CA LEU A 99 -2.25 -9.23 17.85
C LEU A 99 -1.12 -9.03 16.85
N LEU A 100 -0.79 -7.78 16.46
CA LEU A 100 0.25 -7.52 15.46
C LEU A 100 1.64 -8.06 15.84
N PHE A 101 1.92 -8.16 17.13
CA PHE A 101 3.18 -8.65 17.69
C PHE A 101 3.10 -10.05 18.27
N ALA A 102 1.93 -10.70 18.23
CA ALA A 102 1.78 -12.07 18.68
C ALA A 102 2.44 -13.05 17.70
N ASP A 103 3.24 -13.97 18.22
CA ASP A 103 3.92 -15.00 17.41
C ASP A 103 2.95 -15.93 16.69
N GLU A 104 1.72 -16.03 17.18
CA GLU A 104 0.64 -16.88 16.66
C GLU A 104 0.05 -16.38 15.34
N ILE A 105 0.24 -15.08 14.99
CA ILE A 105 -0.21 -14.58 13.70
C ILE A 105 0.87 -14.86 12.67
N GLY A 106 0.77 -16.01 12.04
CA GLY A 106 1.57 -16.36 10.89
C GLY A 106 1.48 -15.30 9.79
N LEU A 107 2.60 -15.07 9.10
CA LEU A 107 2.57 -14.25 7.89
C LEU A 107 1.67 -14.90 6.85
N PRO A 108 0.90 -14.10 6.10
CA PRO A 108 0.16 -14.64 4.97
C PRO A 108 1.14 -15.27 3.98
N ASN A 109 0.89 -16.51 3.56
CA ASN A 109 1.72 -17.23 2.57
C ASN A 109 1.62 -16.65 1.14
N ARG A 110 1.16 -15.41 1.02
CA ARG A 110 0.94 -14.75 -0.26
C ARG A 110 1.13 -13.25 -0.15
N ARG A 111 1.41 -12.60 -1.28
CA ARG A 111 1.51 -11.15 -1.37
C ARG A 111 0.27 -10.46 -0.84
N CYS A 112 0.47 -9.50 0.04
CA CYS A 112 -0.57 -8.57 0.46
C CYS A 112 -0.44 -7.27 -0.34
N LEU A 113 -1.35 -7.05 -1.29
CA LEU A 113 -1.32 -5.89 -2.20
C LEU A 113 -2.30 -4.79 -1.83
N ARG A 114 -3.06 -4.97 -0.75
CA ARG A 114 -4.20 -4.11 -0.38
C ARG A 114 -4.06 -3.49 1.00
N TYR A 115 -2.84 -3.17 1.41
CA TYR A 115 -2.59 -2.42 2.63
C TYR A 115 -2.73 -0.90 2.41
N GLY A 116 -2.92 -0.14 3.49
CA GLY A 116 -3.14 1.30 3.42
C GLY A 116 -4.27 1.64 2.46
N THR A 117 -4.06 2.64 1.63
CA THR A 117 -5.06 3.09 0.65
C THR A 117 -5.04 2.32 -0.68
N HIS A 118 -4.12 1.35 -0.86
CA HIS A 118 -4.05 0.56 -2.10
C HIS A 118 -5.28 -0.32 -2.35
N GLY A 119 -6.04 -0.65 -1.30
CA GLY A 119 -7.21 -1.50 -1.38
C GLY A 119 -8.54 -0.80 -1.64
N ILE A 120 -8.58 0.54 -1.67
CA ILE A 120 -9.82 1.32 -1.77
C ILE A 120 -10.52 1.09 -3.10
N HIS A 121 -9.77 1.00 -4.19
CA HIS A 121 -10.32 0.76 -5.51
C HIS A 121 -9.48 -0.23 -6.29
N GLU A 122 -10.15 -1.12 -7.02
CA GLU A 122 -9.50 -2.04 -7.97
C GLU A 122 -9.13 -1.28 -9.24
N TYR A 123 -7.86 -1.34 -9.60
CA TYR A 123 -7.33 -0.73 -10.82
C TYR A 123 -6.48 -1.75 -11.56
N ARG A 124 -6.83 -2.04 -12.80
CA ARG A 124 -6.08 -2.98 -13.64
C ARG A 124 -4.76 -2.34 -14.07
N GLY A 125 -3.69 -3.15 -14.10
CA GLY A 125 -2.37 -2.67 -14.53
C GLY A 125 -1.57 -1.88 -13.49
N LYS A 126 -2.02 -1.83 -12.22
CA LYS A 126 -1.21 -1.19 -11.16
C LYS A 126 0.00 -2.04 -10.80
N PHE A 127 1.09 -1.39 -10.44
CA PHE A 127 2.27 -2.04 -9.88
C PHE A 127 1.98 -2.70 -8.53
N PHE A 128 2.80 -3.69 -8.19
CA PHE A 128 2.82 -4.19 -6.82
C PHE A 128 3.44 -3.14 -5.89
N PRO A 129 2.78 -2.77 -4.80
CA PRO A 129 3.30 -1.72 -3.92
C PRO A 129 4.70 -2.02 -3.37
N GLN A 130 5.00 -3.28 -3.02
CA GLN A 130 6.32 -3.69 -2.54
C GLN A 130 7.42 -3.51 -3.60
N LEU A 131 7.09 -3.75 -4.88
CA LEU A 131 8.01 -3.49 -5.99
C LEU A 131 8.39 -2.02 -6.05
N VAL A 132 7.38 -1.14 -5.99
CA VAL A 132 7.61 0.31 -6.03
C VAL A 132 8.43 0.76 -4.83
N ARG A 133 8.09 0.28 -3.63
CA ARG A 133 8.85 0.56 -2.40
C ARG A 133 10.31 0.14 -2.53
N SER A 134 10.56 -1.06 -3.01
CA SER A 134 11.91 -1.58 -3.21
C SER A 134 12.70 -0.75 -4.24
N LEU A 135 12.08 -0.34 -5.34
CA LEU A 135 12.72 0.51 -6.34
C LEU A 135 13.09 1.90 -5.76
N ILE A 136 12.22 2.48 -4.94
CA ILE A 136 12.53 3.75 -4.23
C ILE A 136 13.72 3.56 -3.30
N ASN A 137 13.79 2.44 -2.57
CA ASN A 137 14.91 2.11 -1.68
C ASN A 137 16.22 1.93 -2.47
N ILE A 138 16.18 1.20 -3.60
CA ILE A 138 17.34 0.95 -4.46
C ILE A 138 17.86 2.24 -5.09
N ALA A 139 16.94 3.17 -5.44
CA ALA A 139 17.30 4.46 -6.01
C ALA A 139 17.98 5.41 -5.01
N ASP A 140 18.06 5.03 -3.74
CA ASP A 140 18.67 5.81 -2.65
C ASP A 140 18.21 7.29 -2.67
N VAL A 141 16.90 7.48 -2.77
CA VAL A 141 16.30 8.81 -2.87
C VAL A 141 16.65 9.60 -1.61
N PRO A 142 17.21 10.80 -1.73
CA PRO A 142 17.57 11.61 -0.56
C PRO A 142 16.34 11.97 0.27
N LYS A 143 16.53 12.19 1.57
CA LYS A 143 15.44 12.61 2.47
C LYS A 143 14.68 13.80 1.89
N ARG A 144 13.35 13.71 1.85
CA ARG A 144 12.45 14.69 1.23
C ARG A 144 12.65 14.87 -0.28
N GLY A 145 13.35 13.93 -0.93
CA GLY A 145 13.43 13.87 -2.39
C GLY A 145 12.05 13.69 -3.01
N ILE A 146 11.94 13.98 -4.29
CA ILE A 146 10.71 13.88 -5.07
C ILE A 146 10.75 12.59 -5.87
N VAL A 147 9.71 11.76 -5.68
CA VAL A 147 9.45 10.58 -6.52
C VAL A 147 8.39 10.96 -7.54
N ALA A 148 8.73 10.94 -8.82
CA ALA A 148 7.83 11.30 -9.91
C ALA A 148 7.37 10.06 -10.69
N ASP A 149 6.06 10.01 -11.01
CA ASP A 149 5.47 8.99 -11.86
C ASP A 149 4.66 9.66 -12.99
N PRO A 150 5.18 9.65 -14.22
CA PRO A 150 4.53 10.33 -15.35
C PRO A 150 3.31 9.58 -15.90
N MET A 151 3.02 8.37 -15.43
CA MET A 151 1.84 7.57 -15.78
C MET A 151 1.30 6.87 -14.53
N CYS A 152 0.93 7.68 -13.52
CA CYS A 152 0.70 7.20 -12.15
C CYS A 152 -0.53 6.29 -11.99
N GLY A 153 -1.42 6.22 -12.95
CA GLY A 153 -2.64 5.44 -12.85
C GLY A 153 -3.39 5.76 -11.56
N SER A 154 -3.72 4.74 -10.79
CA SER A 154 -4.37 4.92 -9.49
C SER A 154 -3.44 5.32 -8.34
N GLY A 155 -2.19 5.76 -8.63
CA GLY A 155 -1.29 6.39 -7.68
C GLY A 155 -0.48 5.45 -6.79
N THR A 156 -0.16 4.23 -7.22
CA THR A 156 0.63 3.28 -6.40
C THR A 156 1.99 3.89 -6.01
N THR A 157 2.69 4.47 -6.97
CA THR A 157 3.99 5.13 -6.72
C THR A 157 3.85 6.31 -5.76
N CYS A 158 2.82 7.13 -5.95
CA CYS A 158 2.57 8.28 -5.09
C CYS A 158 2.30 7.86 -3.63
N VAL A 159 1.48 6.84 -3.44
CA VAL A 159 1.17 6.30 -2.10
C VAL A 159 2.43 5.75 -1.44
N GLU A 160 3.24 4.95 -2.14
CA GLU A 160 4.47 4.39 -1.59
C GLU A 160 5.52 5.46 -1.27
N ALA A 161 5.63 6.50 -2.09
CA ALA A 161 6.49 7.64 -1.81
C ALA A 161 6.09 8.33 -0.51
N ILE A 162 4.81 8.67 -0.34
CA ILE A 162 4.29 9.29 0.90
C ILE A 162 4.52 8.39 2.12
N LEU A 163 4.25 7.10 2.00
CA LEU A 163 4.50 6.12 3.07
C LEU A 163 5.99 5.96 3.41
N GLY A 164 6.88 6.39 2.51
CA GLY A 164 8.34 6.45 2.69
C GLY A 164 8.85 7.80 3.17
N ASP A 165 7.98 8.78 3.47
CA ASP A 165 8.31 10.17 3.81
C ASP A 165 8.98 10.96 2.67
N TYR A 166 8.69 10.60 1.43
CA TYR A 166 9.12 11.35 0.24
C TYR A 166 8.01 12.25 -0.28
N GLN A 167 8.40 13.30 -0.99
CA GLN A 167 7.46 14.06 -1.80
C GLN A 167 7.11 13.26 -3.06
N THR A 168 5.95 13.52 -3.66
CA THR A 168 5.54 12.81 -4.86
C THR A 168 4.89 13.73 -5.87
N LEU A 169 5.13 13.41 -7.15
CA LEU A 169 4.50 14.04 -8.31
C LEU A 169 3.94 12.94 -9.20
N GLY A 170 2.62 12.87 -9.33
CA GLY A 170 1.96 11.93 -10.22
C GLY A 170 1.29 12.67 -11.38
N LEU A 171 1.46 12.17 -12.59
CA LEU A 171 0.77 12.63 -13.80
C LEU A 171 0.02 11.46 -14.42
N ASP A 172 -1.15 11.72 -14.98
CA ASP A 172 -1.89 10.75 -15.80
C ASP A 172 -2.79 11.49 -16.78
N MET A 173 -3.02 10.91 -17.95
CA MET A 173 -3.93 11.47 -18.96
C MET A 173 -5.40 11.25 -18.59
N ASN A 174 -5.71 10.21 -17.79
CA ASN A 174 -7.06 9.88 -17.40
C ASN A 174 -7.46 10.65 -16.14
N PRO A 175 -8.44 11.56 -16.21
CA PRO A 175 -8.89 12.35 -15.06
C PRO A 175 -9.37 11.48 -13.88
N LEU A 176 -9.98 10.33 -14.16
CA LEU A 176 -10.40 9.37 -13.13
C LEU A 176 -9.20 8.79 -12.39
N SER A 177 -8.12 8.45 -13.10
CA SER A 177 -6.86 8.00 -12.50
C SER A 177 -6.29 9.07 -11.57
N VAL A 178 -6.24 10.32 -12.02
CA VAL A 178 -5.76 11.46 -11.20
C VAL A 178 -6.63 11.64 -9.95
N MET A 179 -7.95 11.55 -10.09
CA MET A 179 -8.88 11.63 -8.96
C MET A 179 -8.63 10.51 -7.94
N MET A 180 -8.48 9.26 -8.40
CA MET A 180 -8.19 8.11 -7.55
C MET A 180 -6.84 8.24 -6.84
N ALA A 181 -5.80 8.64 -7.56
CA ALA A 181 -4.47 8.84 -7.00
C ALA A 181 -4.49 9.94 -5.92
N ARG A 182 -5.14 11.07 -6.20
CA ARG A 182 -5.31 12.18 -5.26
C ARG A 182 -6.08 11.75 -4.01
N ALA A 183 -7.21 11.05 -4.17
CA ALA A 183 -8.00 10.54 -3.05
C ALA A 183 -7.18 9.60 -2.15
N LYS A 184 -6.47 8.63 -2.73
CA LYS A 184 -5.62 7.69 -1.98
C LYS A 184 -4.51 8.39 -1.20
N CYS A 185 -3.84 9.37 -1.82
CA CYS A 185 -2.78 10.13 -1.17
C CYS A 185 -3.33 11.01 -0.03
N SER A 186 -4.45 11.69 -0.26
CA SER A 186 -5.07 12.57 0.74
C SER A 186 -5.54 11.80 1.97
N LEU A 187 -6.08 10.59 1.78
CA LEU A 187 -6.54 9.76 2.90
C LEU A 187 -5.42 9.33 3.86
N LEU A 188 -4.17 9.30 3.41
CA LEU A 188 -3.03 9.00 4.30
C LEU A 188 -2.77 10.09 5.34
N ALA A 189 -3.25 11.31 5.11
CA ALA A 189 -3.12 12.44 6.03
C ALA A 189 -4.35 12.64 6.93
N VAL A 190 -5.41 11.85 6.74
CA VAL A 190 -6.65 11.95 7.52
C VAL A 190 -6.57 11.05 8.74
N SER A 191 -6.96 11.55 9.90
CA SER A 191 -7.03 10.72 11.11
C SER A 191 -8.12 9.65 10.99
N PRO A 192 -7.95 8.46 11.60
CA PRO A 192 -8.96 7.41 11.58
C PRO A 192 -10.33 7.88 12.11
N ASP A 193 -10.36 8.72 13.16
CA ASP A 193 -11.60 9.24 13.75
C ASP A 193 -12.33 10.20 12.80
N ALA A 194 -11.59 11.09 12.11
CA ALA A 194 -12.17 11.97 11.12
C ALA A 194 -12.73 11.18 9.93
N LEU A 195 -12.03 10.12 9.51
CA LEU A 195 -12.50 9.24 8.43
C LEU A 195 -13.76 8.46 8.85
N ALA A 196 -13.79 7.93 10.07
CA ALA A 196 -14.96 7.23 10.61
C ALA A 196 -16.17 8.17 10.69
N SER A 197 -15.98 9.38 11.18
CA SER A 197 -17.06 10.41 11.27
C SER A 197 -17.60 10.78 9.89
N ALA A 198 -16.71 11.00 8.92
CA ALA A 198 -17.11 11.29 7.53
C ALA A 198 -17.86 10.10 6.90
N TYR A 199 -17.40 8.87 7.15
CA TYR A 199 -18.07 7.65 6.66
C TYR A 199 -19.49 7.54 7.22
N GLU A 200 -19.68 7.73 8.53
CA GLU A 200 -21.04 7.66 9.12
C GLU A 200 -21.98 8.75 8.59
N ALA A 201 -21.45 9.95 8.33
CA ALA A 201 -22.25 11.02 7.73
C ALA A 201 -22.71 10.65 6.30
N ILE A 202 -21.82 10.10 5.48
CA ILE A 202 -22.15 9.67 4.11
C ILE A 202 -23.06 8.43 4.13
N ARG A 203 -22.76 7.46 4.99
CA ARG A 203 -23.58 6.25 5.14
C ARG A 203 -25.03 6.56 5.44
N GLY A 204 -25.27 7.52 6.34
CA GLY A 204 -26.63 7.98 6.66
C GLY A 204 -27.39 8.56 5.45
N GLN A 205 -26.68 9.11 4.47
CA GLN A 205 -27.26 9.61 3.22
C GLN A 205 -27.47 8.49 2.19
N LEU A 206 -26.45 7.63 2.00
CA LEU A 206 -26.49 6.55 1.02
C LEU A 206 -27.48 5.42 1.37
N LEU A 207 -27.68 5.14 2.66
CA LEU A 207 -28.59 4.10 3.13
C LEU A 207 -30.04 4.60 3.35
N ARG A 208 -30.32 5.87 3.07
CA ARG A 208 -31.72 6.33 3.08
C ARG A 208 -32.48 5.53 2.02
N PRO A 209 -33.63 4.91 2.40
CA PRO A 209 -34.50 4.31 1.40
C PRO A 209 -34.73 5.37 0.32
N ALA A 210 -34.61 5.00 -0.93
CA ALA A 210 -34.91 5.90 -2.04
C ALA A 210 -36.31 6.47 -1.81
N GLY A 211 -36.36 7.67 -1.24
CA GLY A 211 -37.55 8.49 -1.27
C GLY A 211 -37.99 8.65 -2.72
N ARG A 212 -39.15 9.19 -3.02
CA ARG A 212 -39.59 9.42 -4.40
C ARG A 212 -38.43 9.96 -5.21
N ARG A 213 -37.85 9.07 -6.05
CA ARG A 213 -36.76 9.42 -6.96
C ARG A 213 -37.27 10.56 -7.83
N SER A 214 -36.47 11.58 -8.01
CA SER A 214 -36.77 12.64 -8.94
C SER A 214 -37.01 12.04 -10.31
N ALA A 215 -38.11 12.35 -10.95
CA ALA A 215 -38.34 11.95 -12.34
C ALA A 215 -37.39 12.67 -13.32
N LYS A 216 -36.69 13.72 -12.86
CA LYS A 216 -35.72 14.47 -13.66
C LYS A 216 -34.33 14.06 -13.28
N LEU A 217 -33.56 13.62 -14.27
CA LEU A 217 -32.14 13.31 -14.20
C LEU A 217 -31.35 14.58 -14.56
N ILE A 218 -31.11 15.44 -13.57
CA ILE A 218 -30.59 16.81 -13.79
C ILE A 218 -29.20 16.75 -14.44
N TYR A 219 -28.30 15.92 -13.90
CA TYR A 219 -26.97 15.78 -14.46
C TYR A 219 -27.00 15.08 -15.81
N PHE A 220 -27.71 13.95 -15.91
CA PHE A 220 -27.83 13.18 -17.14
C PHE A 220 -28.43 14.03 -18.28
N GLU A 221 -29.49 14.80 -18.02
CA GLU A 221 -30.11 15.69 -19.00
C GLU A 221 -29.19 16.85 -19.44
N SER A 222 -28.21 17.23 -18.60
CA SER A 222 -27.23 18.27 -18.94
C SER A 222 -26.12 17.77 -19.88
N LEU A 223 -25.97 16.46 -20.04
CA LEU A 223 -24.94 15.87 -20.88
C LEU A 223 -25.24 16.02 -22.37
N PRO A 224 -24.21 16.05 -23.25
CA PRO A 224 -24.38 15.97 -24.70
C PRO A 224 -25.19 14.73 -25.11
N ALA A 225 -25.94 14.81 -26.21
CA ALA A 225 -26.79 13.71 -26.69
C ALA A 225 -26.03 12.39 -26.86
N ARG A 226 -24.83 12.45 -27.40
CA ARG A 226 -23.95 11.27 -27.59
C ARG A 226 -23.64 10.58 -26.26
N ASP A 227 -23.33 11.34 -25.21
CA ASP A 227 -22.97 10.79 -23.90
C ASP A 227 -24.21 10.20 -23.19
N ARG A 228 -25.38 10.82 -23.38
CA ARG A 228 -26.65 10.27 -22.89
C ARG A 228 -27.00 8.94 -23.55
N GLU A 229 -26.85 8.85 -24.87
CA GLU A 229 -27.05 7.63 -25.64
C GLU A 229 -26.12 6.53 -25.15
N TYR A 230 -24.81 6.82 -25.05
CA TYR A 230 -23.82 5.89 -24.54
C TYR A 230 -24.15 5.40 -23.11
N LEU A 231 -24.47 6.30 -22.20
CA LEU A 231 -24.81 5.91 -20.82
C LEU A 231 -26.09 5.06 -20.77
N SER A 232 -27.06 5.34 -21.63
CA SER A 232 -28.31 4.57 -21.69
C SER A 232 -28.14 3.15 -22.23
N GLU A 233 -27.08 2.89 -23.02
CA GLU A 233 -26.73 1.54 -23.45
C GLU A 233 -26.14 0.69 -22.32
N TRP A 234 -25.41 1.32 -21.40
CA TRP A 234 -24.68 0.64 -20.32
C TRP A 234 -25.45 0.56 -19.01
N PHE A 235 -26.30 1.52 -18.72
CA PHE A 235 -27.00 1.65 -17.45
C PHE A 235 -28.51 1.67 -17.62
N SER A 236 -29.20 0.88 -16.80
CA SER A 236 -30.66 0.99 -16.73
C SER A 236 -31.08 2.35 -16.20
N VAL A 237 -32.31 2.79 -16.53
CA VAL A 237 -32.89 4.04 -16.02
C VAL A 237 -32.81 4.13 -14.49
N GLN A 238 -32.99 3.00 -13.82
CA GLN A 238 -32.88 2.89 -12.36
C GLN A 238 -31.49 3.26 -11.86
N VAL A 239 -30.43 2.75 -12.49
CA VAL A 239 -29.03 3.05 -12.12
C VAL A 239 -28.71 4.50 -12.44
N LEU A 240 -29.17 5.05 -13.55
CA LEU A 240 -29.00 6.46 -13.88
C LEU A 240 -29.66 7.37 -12.84
N GLN A 241 -30.84 6.98 -12.31
CA GLN A 241 -31.51 7.69 -11.22
C GLN A 241 -30.77 7.61 -9.89
N ASP A 242 -30.01 6.56 -9.65
CA ASP A 242 -29.21 6.40 -8.43
C ASP A 242 -27.89 7.15 -8.50
N LEU A 243 -27.39 7.44 -9.70
CA LEU A 243 -26.13 8.13 -9.95
C LEU A 243 -26.29 9.66 -10.13
N ASP A 244 -27.49 10.14 -10.50
CA ASP A 244 -27.79 11.54 -10.74
C ASP A 244 -28.09 12.32 -9.45
#